data_9d6c112b060c9f97afbdbfafe3ebc5a5
#
_entry.id   9d6c112b060c9f97afbdbfafe3ebc5a5
#
_cell.length_a   1.000
_cell.length_b   1.000
_cell.length_c   1.000
_cell.angle_alpha   90.00
_cell.angle_beta   90.00
_cell.angle_gamma   90.00
#
_symmetry.space_group_name_H-M   'P 1'
#
loop_
_entity.id
_entity.type
_entity.pdbx_description
1 polymer ?
#
loop_
_entity_poly.entity_id
_entity_poly.type
_entity_poly.pdbx_seq_one_letter_code
_entity_poly.pdbx_strand_id
1 'polypeptide(L)'
;MTELTQVLQLQSMSATHVIESGNQRVVLLIVAHADDVALFLGGTVAAWAASGWRVVVVRVTDDRWDSVGLSEADTIIANAAEFRRAADILGVAEIVELGYPTDTLADVSEVALREQFIRQIRLHRPYALVTFDPYAMYGEDNQDHIKVAAAADEAFWTSQFDKHHPEHLAEGLKVHGCFERWYFGRKVVDVTDVVDISDTLDRKIEAACQHTTMMTNFANQLCLQASTGGWDLPLAASVVATGDIRPMMEALVAASSAATGAAHGLGAAEEFRVVTFGGLAGYLEHLGVRRP
;
A
#
# COMPACT_ATOMS: atom_id res chain seq x y z
N MET A 1 25.80 32.84 6.89
CA MET A 1 24.85 31.71 6.84
C MET A 1 25.70 30.46 6.73
N THR A 2 25.68 29.64 7.73
CA THR A 2 26.55 28.48 7.88
C THR A 2 26.07 27.34 6.98
N GLU A 3 26.97 26.46 6.55
CA GLU A 3 26.68 25.24 5.76
C GLU A 3 25.49 24.43 6.29
N LEU A 4 25.26 24.46 7.60
CA LEU A 4 24.08 23.83 8.23
C LEU A 4 22.75 24.41 7.73
N THR A 5 22.70 25.70 7.38
CA THR A 5 21.49 26.36 6.88
C THR A 5 21.21 25.97 5.42
N GLN A 6 22.25 25.66 4.65
CA GLN A 6 22.08 25.12 3.29
C GLN A 6 21.60 23.67 3.29
N VAL A 7 22.06 22.85 4.23
CA VAL A 7 21.60 21.46 4.39
C VAL A 7 20.12 21.39 4.79
N LEU A 8 19.64 22.37 5.58
CA LEU A 8 18.22 22.44 5.98
C LEU A 8 17.31 23.07 4.91
N GLN A 9 17.88 23.75 3.91
CA GLN A 9 17.12 24.33 2.78
C GLN A 9 17.05 23.42 1.53
N LEU A 10 17.72 22.27 1.54
CA LEU A 10 17.51 21.18 0.56
C LEU A 10 16.26 20.36 0.91
N GLN A 11 15.19 21.01 1.36
CA GLN A 11 13.89 20.38 1.44
C GLN A 11 13.37 20.15 0.02
N SER A 12 13.63 18.94 -0.43
CA SER A 12 12.83 18.07 -1.24
C SER A 12 12.22 18.65 -2.51
N MET A 13 12.98 18.69 -3.56
CA MET A 13 12.44 18.22 -4.83
C MET A 13 12.34 16.68 -4.66
N SER A 14 11.13 16.13 -4.72
CA SER A 14 10.95 14.69 -4.75
C SER A 14 11.81 14.07 -5.84
N ALA A 15 12.64 13.10 -5.48
CA ALA A 15 13.51 12.45 -6.45
C ALA A 15 12.72 11.39 -7.23
N THR A 16 12.93 11.31 -8.53
CA THR A 16 12.45 10.13 -9.29
C THR A 16 13.19 8.91 -8.77
N HIS A 17 12.44 8.01 -8.15
CA HIS A 17 13.00 6.78 -7.58
C HIS A 17 13.17 5.72 -8.66
N VAL A 18 14.40 5.24 -8.81
CA VAL A 18 14.71 4.13 -9.70
C VAL A 18 14.67 2.84 -8.90
N ILE A 19 13.75 1.95 -9.25
CA ILE A 19 13.67 0.62 -8.65
C ILE A 19 14.88 -0.20 -9.08
N GLU A 20 15.80 -0.41 -8.15
CA GLU A 20 16.99 -1.23 -8.36
C GLU A 20 16.65 -2.72 -8.48
N SER A 21 17.58 -3.51 -9.04
CA SER A 21 17.46 -4.98 -9.02
C SER A 21 17.28 -5.50 -7.60
N GLY A 22 16.21 -6.27 -7.40
CA GLY A 22 15.85 -6.79 -6.08
C GLY A 22 16.82 -7.83 -5.54
N ASN A 23 17.54 -8.55 -6.39
CA ASN A 23 18.39 -9.68 -6.00
C ASN A 23 17.70 -10.59 -4.97
N GLN A 24 16.41 -10.84 -5.17
CA GLN A 24 15.53 -11.60 -4.26
C GLN A 24 15.28 -10.93 -2.89
N ARG A 25 15.57 -9.65 -2.73
CA ARG A 25 15.12 -8.90 -1.55
C ARG A 25 13.60 -8.97 -1.42
N VAL A 26 13.14 -8.98 -0.19
CA VAL A 26 11.70 -8.99 0.10
C VAL A 26 11.21 -7.56 0.30
N VAL A 27 10.11 -7.22 -0.35
CA VAL A 27 9.26 -6.09 0.02
C VAL A 27 7.98 -6.63 0.62
N LEU A 28 7.65 -6.17 1.84
CA LEU A 28 6.45 -6.58 2.58
C LEU A 28 5.47 -5.42 2.59
N LEU A 29 4.32 -5.62 1.96
CA LEU A 29 3.21 -4.69 1.99
C LEU A 29 2.22 -5.09 3.08
N ILE A 30 1.77 -4.14 3.89
CA ILE A 30 0.68 -4.33 4.86
C ILE A 30 -0.42 -3.37 4.49
N VAL A 31 -1.56 -3.92 4.05
CA VAL A 31 -2.72 -3.20 3.53
C VAL A 31 -3.99 -3.62 4.26
N ALA A 32 -4.99 -2.75 4.28
CA ALA A 32 -6.25 -3.03 4.93
C ALA A 32 -7.13 -3.96 4.09
N HIS A 33 -7.36 -3.58 2.82
CA HIS A 33 -8.34 -4.19 1.93
C HIS A 33 -7.71 -4.82 0.69
N ALA A 34 -8.47 -5.57 -0.05
CA ALA A 34 -8.03 -6.31 -1.22
C ALA A 34 -7.62 -5.40 -2.40
N ASP A 35 -8.28 -4.28 -2.59
CA ASP A 35 -8.08 -3.36 -3.71
C ASP A 35 -6.94 -2.35 -3.50
N ASP A 36 -6.50 -2.14 -2.25
CA ASP A 36 -5.50 -1.13 -1.89
C ASP A 36 -4.24 -1.19 -2.75
N VAL A 37 -3.71 -2.40 -2.94
CA VAL A 37 -2.48 -2.59 -3.71
C VAL A 37 -2.67 -2.14 -5.16
N ALA A 38 -3.74 -2.57 -5.81
CA ALA A 38 -3.99 -2.26 -7.20
C ALA A 38 -4.27 -0.77 -7.43
N LEU A 39 -5.06 -0.16 -6.54
CA LEU A 39 -5.47 1.23 -6.68
C LEU A 39 -4.35 2.23 -6.35
N PHE A 40 -3.63 2.03 -5.24
CA PHE A 40 -2.67 3.01 -4.76
C PHE A 40 -1.26 2.84 -5.35
N LEU A 41 -0.74 1.61 -5.44
CA LEU A 41 0.66 1.37 -5.76
C LEU A 41 0.91 0.19 -6.72
N GLY A 42 -0.10 -0.20 -7.51
CA GLY A 42 -0.02 -1.35 -8.39
C GLY A 42 1.09 -1.24 -9.45
N GLY A 43 1.35 -0.04 -9.96
CA GLY A 43 2.44 0.19 -10.91
C GLY A 43 3.81 -0.08 -10.29
N THR A 44 4.05 0.43 -9.08
CA THR A 44 5.29 0.21 -8.32
C THR A 44 5.47 -1.26 -7.93
N VAL A 45 4.39 -1.93 -7.50
CA VAL A 45 4.42 -3.38 -7.17
C VAL A 45 4.81 -4.19 -8.40
N ALA A 46 4.21 -3.90 -9.55
CA ALA A 46 4.57 -4.55 -10.81
C ALA A 46 6.03 -4.31 -11.21
N ALA A 47 6.56 -3.11 -10.96
CA ALA A 47 7.94 -2.76 -11.23
C ALA A 47 8.91 -3.48 -10.27
N TRP A 48 8.60 -3.58 -8.97
CA TRP A 48 9.38 -4.40 -8.03
C TRP A 48 9.46 -5.86 -8.46
N ALA A 49 8.30 -6.47 -8.76
CA ALA A 49 8.25 -7.86 -9.21
C ALA A 49 9.08 -8.08 -10.48
N ALA A 50 8.96 -7.18 -11.47
CA ALA A 50 9.72 -7.24 -12.71
C ALA A 50 11.25 -7.07 -12.48
N SER A 51 11.63 -6.33 -11.43
CA SER A 51 13.04 -6.10 -11.05
C SER A 51 13.61 -7.20 -10.14
N GLY A 52 12.88 -8.31 -9.93
CA GLY A 52 13.34 -9.48 -9.18
C GLY A 52 13.22 -9.34 -7.65
N TRP A 53 12.36 -8.43 -7.17
CA TRP A 53 11.97 -8.41 -5.74
C TRP A 53 10.92 -9.49 -5.49
N ARG A 54 10.99 -10.08 -4.30
CA ARG A 54 9.92 -10.95 -3.79
C ARG A 54 8.89 -10.07 -3.06
N VAL A 55 7.75 -9.88 -3.71
CA VAL A 55 6.65 -9.08 -3.16
C VAL A 55 5.75 -9.97 -2.31
N VAL A 56 5.57 -9.61 -1.05
CA VAL A 56 4.65 -10.26 -0.10
C VAL A 56 3.61 -9.25 0.34
N VAL A 57 2.33 -9.62 0.30
CA VAL A 57 1.23 -8.75 0.74
C VAL A 57 0.49 -9.38 1.91
N VAL A 58 0.36 -8.62 2.99
CA VAL A 58 -0.49 -8.93 4.14
C VAL A 58 -1.77 -8.12 4.00
N ARG A 59 -2.90 -8.78 3.72
CA ARG A 59 -4.23 -8.18 3.79
C ARG A 59 -4.79 -8.39 5.19
N VAL A 60 -5.21 -7.30 5.82
CA VAL A 60 -5.63 -7.32 7.22
C VAL A 60 -7.09 -7.70 7.37
N THR A 61 -7.99 -7.12 6.57
CA THR A 61 -9.43 -7.36 6.65
C THR A 61 -9.92 -8.41 5.66
N ASP A 62 -11.13 -8.88 5.85
CA ASP A 62 -11.78 -9.87 5.00
C ASP A 62 -12.76 -9.29 3.98
N ASP A 63 -12.95 -7.98 3.98
CA ASP A 63 -13.78 -7.20 3.04
C ASP A 63 -15.25 -7.68 2.98
N ARG A 64 -15.78 -8.19 4.10
CA ARG A 64 -17.12 -8.82 4.18
C ARG A 64 -18.29 -7.93 3.81
N TRP A 65 -18.12 -6.61 3.90
CA TRP A 65 -19.17 -5.62 3.63
C TRP A 65 -18.99 -4.88 2.31
N ASP A 66 -17.94 -5.21 1.55
CA ASP A 66 -17.59 -4.50 0.32
C ASP A 66 -18.22 -5.14 -0.91
N SER A 67 -19.55 -5.16 -0.91
CA SER A 67 -20.37 -5.61 -2.05
C SER A 67 -21.75 -5.00 -2.05
N VAL A 68 -22.46 -5.13 -3.17
CA VAL A 68 -23.88 -4.84 -3.30
C VAL A 68 -24.65 -6.14 -3.51
N GLY A 69 -25.58 -6.45 -2.62
CA GLY A 69 -26.52 -7.56 -2.78
C GLY A 69 -25.99 -8.97 -2.51
N LEU A 70 -24.74 -9.13 -2.12
CA LEU A 70 -24.19 -10.42 -1.70
C LEU A 70 -24.34 -10.63 -0.18
N SER A 71 -24.31 -11.89 0.24
CA SER A 71 -24.12 -12.21 1.67
C SER A 71 -22.69 -11.91 2.11
N GLU A 72 -22.45 -11.73 3.42
CA GLU A 72 -21.07 -11.55 3.94
C GLU A 72 -20.16 -12.69 3.50
N ALA A 73 -20.59 -13.92 3.59
CA ALA A 73 -19.79 -15.08 3.20
C ALA A 73 -19.44 -15.07 1.70
N ASP A 74 -20.41 -14.76 0.83
CA ASP A 74 -20.17 -14.67 -0.61
C ASP A 74 -19.27 -13.48 -0.95
N THR A 75 -19.40 -12.36 -0.21
CA THR A 75 -18.54 -11.17 -0.37
C THR A 75 -17.09 -11.50 -0.05
N ILE A 76 -16.82 -12.15 1.08
CA ILE A 76 -15.46 -12.60 1.46
C ILE A 76 -14.84 -13.46 0.34
N ILE A 77 -15.61 -14.45 -0.15
CA ILE A 77 -15.14 -15.37 -1.20
C ILE A 77 -14.84 -14.62 -2.49
N ALA A 78 -15.74 -13.72 -2.92
CA ALA A 78 -15.57 -12.95 -4.14
C ALA A 78 -14.35 -12.04 -4.07
N ASN A 79 -14.25 -11.20 -3.03
CA ASN A 79 -13.14 -10.27 -2.84
C ASN A 79 -11.79 -10.99 -2.71
N ALA A 80 -11.72 -12.13 -2.01
CA ALA A 80 -10.50 -12.92 -1.92
C ALA A 80 -10.08 -13.50 -3.28
N ALA A 81 -11.04 -13.97 -4.08
CA ALA A 81 -10.73 -14.48 -5.42
C ALA A 81 -10.29 -13.39 -6.38
N GLU A 82 -10.90 -12.20 -6.31
CA GLU A 82 -10.56 -11.03 -7.10
C GLU A 82 -9.17 -10.50 -6.74
N PHE A 83 -8.87 -10.43 -5.44
CA PHE A 83 -7.55 -10.04 -4.96
C PHE A 83 -6.44 -10.97 -5.45
N ARG A 84 -6.65 -12.30 -5.44
CA ARG A 84 -5.65 -13.25 -5.97
C ARG A 84 -5.36 -13.01 -7.44
N ARG A 85 -6.40 -12.76 -8.27
CA ARG A 85 -6.21 -12.45 -9.70
C ARG A 85 -5.44 -11.13 -9.90
N ALA A 86 -5.79 -10.09 -9.13
CA ALA A 86 -5.07 -8.81 -9.17
C ALA A 86 -3.60 -8.98 -8.76
N ALA A 87 -3.34 -9.72 -7.69
CA ALA A 87 -2.01 -10.02 -7.18
C ALA A 87 -1.15 -10.79 -8.22
N ASP A 88 -1.73 -11.78 -8.89
CA ASP A 88 -1.06 -12.55 -9.96
C ASP A 88 -0.64 -11.62 -11.11
N ILE A 89 -1.51 -10.70 -11.53
CA ILE A 89 -1.20 -9.71 -12.59
C ILE A 89 -0.04 -8.82 -12.15
N LEU A 90 0.00 -8.39 -10.90
CA LEU A 90 1.06 -7.52 -10.37
C LEU A 90 2.37 -8.27 -10.11
N GLY A 91 2.34 -9.60 -10.06
CA GLY A 91 3.51 -10.43 -9.78
C GLY A 91 3.81 -10.57 -8.28
N VAL A 92 2.78 -10.47 -7.43
CA VAL A 92 2.87 -10.74 -5.99
C VAL A 92 3.22 -12.21 -5.78
N ALA A 93 4.25 -12.48 -4.99
CA ALA A 93 4.76 -13.84 -4.76
C ALA A 93 3.98 -14.58 -3.67
N GLU A 94 3.40 -13.84 -2.70
CA GLU A 94 2.70 -14.43 -1.58
C GLU A 94 1.67 -13.46 -1.02
N ILE A 95 0.50 -13.99 -0.63
CA ILE A 95 -0.55 -13.29 0.09
C ILE A 95 -0.72 -13.93 1.46
N VAL A 96 -0.72 -13.11 2.51
CA VAL A 96 -1.09 -13.48 3.87
C VAL A 96 -2.40 -12.79 4.22
N GLU A 97 -3.41 -13.57 4.62
CA GLU A 97 -4.71 -13.03 5.01
C GLU A 97 -4.87 -13.13 6.53
N LEU A 98 -5.09 -12.01 7.23
CA LEU A 98 -5.30 -12.00 8.68
C LEU A 98 -6.77 -12.17 9.07
N GLY A 99 -7.71 -11.81 8.19
CA GLY A 99 -9.13 -12.12 8.31
C GLY A 99 -9.88 -11.34 9.39
N TYR A 100 -9.42 -10.14 9.75
CA TYR A 100 -10.19 -9.24 10.60
C TYR A 100 -11.46 -8.78 9.88
N PRO A 101 -12.59 -8.61 10.58
CA PRO A 101 -13.78 -8.05 9.97
C PRO A 101 -13.52 -6.61 9.49
N THR A 102 -13.91 -6.29 8.26
CA THR A 102 -13.83 -4.95 7.69
C THR A 102 -14.56 -3.93 8.57
N ASP A 103 -14.08 -2.69 8.62
CA ASP A 103 -14.59 -1.55 9.38
C ASP A 103 -14.65 -1.76 10.91
N THR A 104 -13.93 -2.76 11.43
CA THR A 104 -13.91 -3.04 12.87
C THR A 104 -12.53 -2.86 13.51
N LEU A 105 -11.49 -2.51 12.75
CA LEU A 105 -10.14 -2.37 13.29
C LEU A 105 -10.03 -1.25 14.34
N ALA A 106 -10.97 -0.30 14.35
CA ALA A 106 -11.04 0.73 15.39
C ALA A 106 -11.21 0.12 16.80
N ASP A 107 -11.87 -1.03 16.92
CA ASP A 107 -12.11 -1.76 18.17
C ASP A 107 -11.02 -2.82 18.45
N VAL A 108 -10.11 -3.05 17.53
CA VAL A 108 -9.00 -3.98 17.72
C VAL A 108 -7.88 -3.31 18.50
N SER A 109 -7.32 -4.02 19.48
CA SER A 109 -6.13 -3.55 20.18
C SER A 109 -4.98 -3.32 19.19
N GLU A 110 -4.46 -2.10 19.13
CA GLU A 110 -3.31 -1.75 18.29
C GLU A 110 -2.08 -2.62 18.63
N VAL A 111 -1.90 -2.97 19.90
CA VAL A 111 -0.82 -3.86 20.34
C VAL A 111 -0.98 -5.28 19.77
N ALA A 112 -2.22 -5.78 19.72
CA ALA A 112 -2.50 -7.10 19.14
C ALA A 112 -2.31 -7.09 17.61
N LEU A 113 -2.74 -6.03 16.94
CA LEU A 113 -2.55 -5.88 15.50
C LEU A 113 -1.05 -5.73 15.16
N ARG A 114 -0.33 -4.92 15.93
CA ARG A 114 1.12 -4.76 15.80
C ARG A 114 1.88 -6.08 15.96
N GLU A 115 1.44 -6.95 16.91
CA GLU A 115 2.05 -8.28 17.09
C GLU A 115 2.00 -9.10 15.80
N GLN A 116 0.85 -9.12 15.12
CA GLN A 116 0.69 -9.84 13.84
C GLN A 116 1.68 -9.31 12.79
N PHE A 117 1.87 -8.00 12.73
CA PHE A 117 2.80 -7.38 11.79
C PHE A 117 4.28 -7.65 12.15
N ILE A 118 4.64 -7.62 13.43
CA ILE A 118 5.97 -8.03 13.91
C ILE A 118 6.27 -9.47 13.49
N ARG A 119 5.28 -10.36 13.61
CA ARG A 119 5.40 -11.76 13.19
C ARG A 119 5.72 -11.86 11.70
N GLN A 120 5.01 -11.14 10.85
CA GLN A 120 5.25 -11.13 9.41
C GLN A 120 6.63 -10.53 9.05
N ILE A 121 7.03 -9.44 9.69
CA ILE A 121 8.37 -8.85 9.52
C ILE A 121 9.47 -9.87 9.89
N ARG A 122 9.33 -10.58 11.01
CA ARG A 122 10.33 -11.58 11.45
C ARG A 122 10.35 -12.82 10.56
N LEU A 123 9.19 -13.21 10.03
CA LEU A 123 9.06 -14.38 9.15
C LEU A 123 9.65 -14.11 7.77
N HIS A 124 9.25 -13.01 7.13
CA HIS A 124 9.62 -12.69 5.75
C HIS A 124 10.94 -11.94 5.64
N ARG A 125 11.42 -11.30 6.72
CA ARG A 125 12.68 -10.55 6.79
C ARG A 125 12.84 -9.51 5.68
N PRO A 126 11.87 -8.59 5.50
CA PRO A 126 11.86 -7.68 4.37
C PRO A 126 12.99 -6.63 4.44
N TYR A 127 13.47 -6.25 3.26
CA TYR A 127 14.31 -5.07 3.11
C TYR A 127 13.49 -3.79 3.28
N ALA A 128 12.31 -3.76 2.64
CA ALA A 128 11.37 -2.64 2.71
C ALA A 128 10.02 -3.08 3.29
N LEU A 129 9.47 -2.25 4.18
CA LEU A 129 8.09 -2.33 4.68
C LEU A 129 7.28 -1.23 4.02
N VAL A 130 6.12 -1.57 3.47
CA VAL A 130 5.23 -0.64 2.75
C VAL A 130 3.85 -0.65 3.42
N THR A 131 3.31 0.51 3.75
CA THR A 131 1.99 0.65 4.35
C THR A 131 1.41 2.04 4.10
N PHE A 132 0.17 2.28 4.51
CA PHE A 132 -0.42 3.62 4.49
C PHE A 132 0.40 4.61 5.31
N ASP A 133 0.34 5.90 4.93
CA ASP A 133 1.05 6.95 5.66
C ASP A 133 0.34 7.29 6.98
N PRO A 134 0.93 6.98 8.15
CA PRO A 134 0.32 7.25 9.44
C PRO A 134 0.17 8.74 9.75
N TYR A 135 0.82 9.61 8.98
CA TYR A 135 0.76 11.06 9.16
C TYR A 135 -0.21 11.76 8.20
N ALA A 136 -0.75 11.03 7.20
CA ALA A 136 -1.69 11.56 6.22
C ALA A 136 -3.16 11.57 6.70
N MET A 137 -3.41 11.57 7.99
CA MET A 137 -4.74 11.45 8.61
C MET A 137 -5.78 12.48 8.13
N TYR A 138 -5.35 13.66 7.68
CA TYR A 138 -6.27 14.69 7.15
C TYR A 138 -6.84 14.37 5.77
N GLY A 139 -6.33 13.39 5.07
CA GLY A 139 -6.79 12.96 3.75
C GLY A 139 -7.35 11.54 3.73
N GLU A 140 -7.41 10.88 4.90
CA GLU A 140 -7.88 9.50 5.03
C GLU A 140 -9.07 9.43 5.97
N ASP A 141 -10.19 8.96 5.48
CA ASP A 141 -11.45 8.81 6.22
C ASP A 141 -11.76 7.34 6.60
N ASN A 142 -10.97 6.39 6.08
CA ASN A 142 -11.12 4.97 6.40
C ASN A 142 -10.34 4.62 7.68
N GLN A 143 -11.06 4.18 8.71
CA GLN A 143 -10.47 3.82 10.00
C GLN A 143 -9.54 2.59 9.92
N ASP A 144 -9.83 1.64 9.05
CA ASP A 144 -8.98 0.47 8.88
C ASP A 144 -7.61 0.86 8.31
N HIS A 145 -7.55 1.78 7.33
CA HIS A 145 -6.29 2.34 6.82
C HIS A 145 -5.47 3.01 7.94
N ILE A 146 -6.13 3.83 8.76
CA ILE A 146 -5.48 4.54 9.88
C ILE A 146 -4.90 3.55 10.90
N LYS A 147 -5.65 2.51 11.26
CA LYS A 147 -5.22 1.50 12.23
C LYS A 147 -4.09 0.62 11.70
N VAL A 148 -4.18 0.21 10.44
CA VAL A 148 -3.11 -0.53 9.77
C VAL A 148 -1.84 0.31 9.70
N ALA A 149 -1.94 1.58 9.29
CA ALA A 149 -0.81 2.49 9.21
C ALA A 149 -0.08 2.63 10.55
N ALA A 150 -0.82 2.93 11.63
CA ALA A 150 -0.25 3.14 12.96
C ALA A 150 0.44 1.87 13.50
N ALA A 151 -0.24 0.74 13.43
CA ALA A 151 0.28 -0.54 13.92
C ALA A 151 1.50 -1.03 13.10
N ALA A 152 1.49 -0.82 11.78
CA ALA A 152 2.61 -1.21 10.92
C ALA A 152 3.84 -0.31 11.12
N ASP A 153 3.66 0.99 11.31
CA ASP A 153 4.75 1.92 11.62
C ASP A 153 5.43 1.57 12.94
N GLU A 154 4.64 1.25 13.98
CA GLU A 154 5.20 0.80 15.26
C GLU A 154 5.82 -0.60 15.18
N ALA A 155 5.28 -1.51 14.37
CA ALA A 155 5.85 -2.83 14.14
C ALA A 155 7.23 -2.76 13.49
N PHE A 156 7.45 -1.82 12.56
CA PHE A 156 8.77 -1.55 11.97
C PHE A 156 9.83 -1.31 13.06
N TRP A 157 9.50 -0.46 14.04
CA TRP A 157 10.41 -0.13 15.14
C TRP A 157 10.59 -1.31 16.10
N THR A 158 9.49 -1.94 16.51
CA THR A 158 9.49 -2.93 17.60
C THR A 158 9.97 -4.32 17.18
N SER A 159 9.92 -4.67 15.88
CA SER A 159 10.35 -5.97 15.36
C SER A 159 11.83 -6.29 15.60
N GLN A 160 12.65 -5.26 15.84
CA GLN A 160 14.08 -5.33 16.05
C GLN A 160 14.48 -5.74 17.48
N PHE A 161 13.54 -5.68 18.45
CA PHE A 161 13.84 -5.90 19.85
C PHE A 161 13.44 -7.30 20.32
N ASP A 162 14.34 -7.97 21.02
CA ASP A 162 14.15 -9.34 21.52
C ASP A 162 13.13 -9.44 22.67
N LYS A 163 12.82 -8.32 23.33
CA LYS A 163 11.85 -8.27 24.45
C LYS A 163 10.40 -8.11 23.97
N HIS A 164 10.20 -7.67 22.72
CA HIS A 164 8.88 -7.64 22.11
C HIS A 164 8.58 -9.02 21.54
N HIS A 165 7.53 -9.65 22.04
CA HIS A 165 7.08 -10.99 21.61
C HIS A 165 8.20 -12.05 21.62
N PRO A 166 8.76 -12.37 22.82
CA PRO A 166 9.79 -13.40 22.96
C PRO A 166 9.32 -14.79 22.57
N GLU A 167 8.00 -15.03 22.55
CA GLU A 167 7.37 -16.25 22.03
C GLU A 167 7.73 -16.52 20.56
N HIS A 168 7.84 -15.48 19.73
CA HIS A 168 8.29 -15.64 18.35
C HIS A 168 9.71 -16.22 18.25
N LEU A 169 10.58 -15.83 19.18
CA LEU A 169 11.95 -16.34 19.22
C LEU A 169 11.99 -17.80 19.68
N ALA A 170 11.11 -18.16 20.61
CA ALA A 170 10.96 -19.53 21.05
C ALA A 170 10.41 -20.46 19.93
N GLU A 171 9.64 -19.90 18.99
CA GLU A 171 9.17 -20.58 17.77
C GLU A 171 10.25 -20.64 16.66
N GLY A 172 11.43 -20.04 16.88
CA GLY A 172 12.55 -20.07 15.95
C GLY A 172 12.66 -18.86 15.02
N LEU A 173 11.74 -17.88 15.10
CA LEU A 173 11.86 -16.62 14.38
C LEU A 173 13.02 -15.80 14.98
N LYS A 174 13.54 -14.86 14.22
CA LYS A 174 14.61 -13.97 14.67
C LYS A 174 14.17 -12.53 14.55
N VAL A 175 14.64 -11.68 15.45
CA VAL A 175 14.48 -10.22 15.31
C VAL A 175 14.94 -9.75 13.92
N HIS A 176 14.25 -8.74 13.40
CA HIS A 176 14.56 -8.21 12.09
C HIS A 176 14.29 -6.70 12.04
N GLY A 177 15.20 -5.95 11.43
CA GLY A 177 15.03 -4.54 11.10
C GLY A 177 14.92 -4.38 9.59
N CYS A 178 13.85 -3.77 9.13
CA CYS A 178 13.73 -3.36 7.73
C CYS A 178 14.66 -2.16 7.50
N PHE A 179 15.21 -2.04 6.29
CA PHE A 179 16.08 -0.92 5.95
C PHE A 179 15.29 0.31 5.53
N GLU A 180 14.17 0.09 4.83
CA GLU A 180 13.30 1.15 4.33
C GLU A 180 11.87 1.01 4.82
N ARG A 181 11.19 2.15 5.03
CA ARG A 181 9.75 2.29 5.17
C ARG A 181 9.24 3.11 4.02
N TRP A 182 8.23 2.60 3.33
CA TRP A 182 7.54 3.25 2.24
C TRP A 182 6.09 3.52 2.63
N TYR A 183 5.67 4.76 2.54
CA TYR A 183 4.32 5.17 2.88
C TYR A 183 3.59 5.68 1.66
N PHE A 184 2.37 5.18 1.48
CA PHE A 184 1.44 5.58 0.42
C PHE A 184 0.08 5.96 1.03
N GLY A 185 -0.88 6.48 0.23
CA GLY A 185 -2.23 6.77 0.66
C GLY A 185 -2.98 7.64 -0.34
N ARG A 186 -4.21 8.02 0.02
CA ARG A 186 -5.00 8.97 -0.78
C ARG A 186 -4.30 10.32 -0.95
N LYS A 187 -3.52 10.70 0.05
CA LYS A 187 -2.65 11.87 0.03
C LYS A 187 -1.40 11.53 0.83
N VAL A 188 -0.26 11.59 0.18
CA VAL A 188 1.04 11.42 0.84
C VAL A 188 1.50 12.79 1.36
N VAL A 189 1.94 12.81 2.61
CA VAL A 189 2.54 14.02 3.23
C VAL A 189 4.06 13.94 3.09
N ASP A 190 4.69 15.05 2.71
CA ASP A 190 6.14 15.14 2.55
C ASP A 190 6.67 14.08 1.57
N VAL A 191 6.16 14.09 0.34
CA VAL A 191 6.62 13.21 -0.74
C VAL A 191 8.13 13.33 -0.92
N THR A 192 8.84 12.22 -0.77
CA THR A 192 10.30 12.14 -0.95
C THR A 192 10.68 11.44 -2.25
N ASP A 193 9.88 10.47 -2.66
CA ASP A 193 10.16 9.60 -3.80
C ASP A 193 8.96 9.51 -4.74
N VAL A 194 9.23 9.51 -6.03
CA VAL A 194 8.23 9.36 -7.09
C VAL A 194 8.68 8.23 -8.00
N VAL A 195 7.85 7.22 -8.17
CA VAL A 195 8.14 6.10 -9.05
C VAL A 195 7.45 6.34 -10.40
N ASP A 196 8.23 6.34 -11.48
CA ASP A 196 7.69 6.32 -12.84
C ASP A 196 7.08 4.93 -13.10
N ILE A 197 5.77 4.92 -13.33
CA ILE A 197 5.01 3.70 -13.62
C ILE A 197 4.52 3.64 -15.07
N SER A 198 5.04 4.47 -15.96
CA SER A 198 4.60 4.52 -17.36
C SER A 198 4.65 3.14 -18.04
N ASP A 199 5.67 2.33 -17.74
CA ASP A 199 5.84 0.99 -18.29
C ASP A 199 4.97 -0.09 -17.60
N THR A 200 4.39 0.22 -16.44
CA THR A 200 3.59 -0.72 -15.63
C THR A 200 2.15 -0.27 -15.43
N LEU A 201 1.76 0.87 -15.98
CA LEU A 201 0.42 1.44 -15.85
C LEU A 201 -0.68 0.48 -16.34
N ASP A 202 -0.46 -0.17 -17.48
CA ASP A 202 -1.42 -1.13 -18.04
C ASP A 202 -1.66 -2.30 -17.08
N ARG A 203 -0.60 -2.77 -16.40
CA ARG A 203 -0.73 -3.83 -15.38
C ARG A 203 -1.48 -3.36 -14.16
N LYS A 204 -1.26 -2.12 -13.71
CA LYS A 204 -2.00 -1.50 -12.62
C LYS A 204 -3.50 -1.43 -12.96
N ILE A 205 -3.86 -0.93 -14.14
CA ILE A 205 -5.26 -0.84 -14.60
C ILE A 205 -5.88 -2.23 -14.68
N GLU A 206 -5.18 -3.19 -15.27
CA GLU A 206 -5.70 -4.57 -15.41
C GLU A 206 -5.93 -5.23 -14.04
N ALA A 207 -5.03 -5.00 -13.07
CA ALA A 207 -5.21 -5.48 -11.70
C ALA A 207 -6.40 -4.80 -11.01
N ALA A 208 -6.54 -3.48 -11.14
CA ALA A 208 -7.68 -2.74 -10.61
C ALA A 208 -9.02 -3.26 -11.19
N CYS A 209 -9.03 -3.62 -12.47
CA CYS A 209 -10.20 -4.22 -13.13
C CYS A 209 -10.58 -5.62 -12.63
N GLN A 210 -9.77 -6.25 -11.78
CA GLN A 210 -10.15 -7.54 -11.16
C GLN A 210 -11.10 -7.36 -9.98
N HIS A 211 -11.14 -6.20 -9.32
CA HIS A 211 -11.92 -5.92 -8.12
C HIS A 211 -13.38 -5.54 -8.43
N THR A 212 -14.06 -6.39 -9.20
CA THR A 212 -15.43 -6.11 -9.69
C THR A 212 -16.43 -5.90 -8.55
N THR A 213 -16.35 -6.74 -7.50
CA THR A 213 -17.26 -6.70 -6.36
C THR A 213 -17.15 -5.40 -5.59
N MET A 214 -15.92 -5.04 -5.18
CA MET A 214 -15.64 -3.81 -4.41
C MET A 214 -15.90 -2.56 -5.26
N MET A 215 -15.48 -2.56 -6.52
CA MET A 215 -15.65 -1.39 -7.39
C MET A 215 -17.11 -1.16 -7.80
N THR A 216 -17.93 -2.19 -7.88
CA THR A 216 -19.39 -2.02 -8.04
C THR A 216 -20.01 -1.40 -6.79
N ASN A 217 -19.57 -1.82 -5.60
CA ASN A 217 -19.98 -1.19 -4.33
C ASN A 217 -19.55 0.28 -4.27
N PHE A 218 -18.31 0.57 -4.62
CA PHE A 218 -17.79 1.93 -4.69
C PHE A 218 -18.59 2.81 -5.68
N ALA A 219 -18.88 2.30 -6.89
CA ALA A 219 -19.69 3.01 -7.87
C ALA A 219 -21.10 3.31 -7.33
N ASN A 220 -21.70 2.38 -6.60
CA ASN A 220 -22.99 2.58 -5.94
C ASN A 220 -22.92 3.70 -4.89
N GLN A 221 -21.88 3.72 -4.06
CA GLN A 221 -21.65 4.79 -3.07
C GLN A 221 -21.50 6.16 -3.74
N LEU A 222 -20.75 6.25 -4.84
CA LEU A 222 -20.60 7.48 -5.60
C LEU A 222 -21.95 7.98 -6.14
N CYS A 223 -22.78 7.08 -6.68
CA CYS A 223 -24.12 7.43 -7.17
C CYS A 223 -25.02 7.95 -6.05
N LEU A 224 -25.00 7.33 -4.86
CA LEU A 224 -25.78 7.77 -3.70
C LEU A 224 -25.37 9.17 -3.24
N GLN A 225 -24.07 9.43 -3.12
CA GLN A 225 -23.54 10.73 -2.72
C GLN A 225 -23.88 11.83 -3.75
N ALA A 226 -23.65 11.53 -5.04
CA ALA A 226 -23.95 12.47 -6.12
C ALA A 226 -25.43 12.83 -6.18
N SER A 227 -26.32 11.83 -6.06
CA SER A 227 -27.77 12.03 -6.05
C SER A 227 -28.23 12.95 -4.90
N THR A 228 -27.60 12.83 -3.71
CA THR A 228 -27.87 13.73 -2.58
C THR A 228 -27.49 15.19 -2.92
N GLY A 229 -26.46 15.39 -3.73
CA GLY A 229 -26.06 16.72 -4.23
C GLY A 229 -26.81 17.18 -5.47
N GLY A 230 -27.74 16.38 -6.00
CA GLY A 230 -28.48 16.69 -7.23
C GLY A 230 -27.71 16.44 -8.52
N TRP A 231 -26.73 15.52 -8.48
CA TRP A 231 -25.89 15.14 -9.63
C TRP A 231 -26.15 13.71 -10.06
N ASP A 232 -26.03 13.48 -11.35
CA ASP A 232 -25.96 12.14 -11.95
C ASP A 232 -24.51 11.83 -12.32
N LEU A 233 -24.08 10.57 -12.11
CA LEU A 233 -22.79 10.05 -12.52
C LEU A 233 -22.99 8.89 -13.54
N PRO A 234 -23.13 9.19 -14.84
CA PRO A 234 -23.48 8.17 -15.84
C PRO A 234 -22.51 6.99 -15.88
N LEU A 235 -21.21 7.23 -15.69
CA LEU A 235 -20.20 6.18 -15.69
C LEU A 235 -20.35 5.24 -14.50
N ALA A 236 -20.49 5.77 -13.28
CA ALA A 236 -20.72 4.97 -12.08
C ALA A 236 -22.09 4.23 -12.14
N ALA A 237 -23.13 4.91 -12.64
CA ALA A 237 -24.44 4.30 -12.84
C ALA A 237 -24.40 3.13 -13.83
N SER A 238 -23.59 3.24 -14.89
CA SER A 238 -23.36 2.13 -15.83
C SER A 238 -22.71 0.94 -15.16
N VAL A 239 -21.70 1.17 -14.29
CA VAL A 239 -21.08 0.10 -13.49
C VAL A 239 -22.09 -0.63 -12.63
N VAL A 240 -22.92 0.12 -11.89
CA VAL A 240 -23.97 -0.46 -11.02
C VAL A 240 -24.98 -1.30 -11.84
N ALA A 241 -25.31 -0.86 -13.05
CA ALA A 241 -26.29 -1.53 -13.90
C ALA A 241 -25.73 -2.78 -14.60
N THR A 242 -24.47 -2.79 -14.97
CA THR A 242 -23.87 -3.81 -15.85
C THR A 242 -22.83 -4.69 -15.16
N GLY A 243 -22.22 -4.23 -14.07
CA GLY A 243 -21.05 -4.84 -13.44
C GLY A 243 -19.74 -4.63 -14.21
N ASP A 244 -19.75 -3.93 -15.36
CA ASP A 244 -18.52 -3.62 -16.11
C ASP A 244 -17.83 -2.39 -15.49
N ILE A 245 -16.80 -2.69 -14.67
CA ILE A 245 -16.02 -1.66 -13.97
C ILE A 245 -14.89 -1.07 -14.83
N ARG A 246 -14.50 -1.72 -15.93
CA ARG A 246 -13.32 -1.36 -16.72
C ARG A 246 -13.31 0.11 -17.15
N PRO A 247 -14.37 0.68 -17.75
CA PRO A 247 -14.35 2.08 -18.16
C PRO A 247 -14.14 3.06 -16.99
N MET A 248 -14.64 2.70 -15.80
CA MET A 248 -14.45 3.52 -14.60
C MET A 248 -13.02 3.41 -14.07
N MET A 249 -12.46 2.21 -14.05
CA MET A 249 -11.07 2.00 -13.61
C MET A 249 -10.07 2.68 -14.55
N GLU A 250 -10.25 2.55 -15.85
CA GLU A 250 -9.43 3.28 -16.83
C GLU A 250 -9.51 4.80 -16.62
N ALA A 251 -10.71 5.34 -16.42
CA ALA A 251 -10.89 6.78 -16.18
C ALA A 251 -10.25 7.24 -14.86
N LEU A 252 -10.41 6.50 -13.76
CA LEU A 252 -9.91 6.90 -12.44
C LEU A 252 -8.42 6.63 -12.28
N VAL A 253 -7.97 5.41 -12.56
CA VAL A 253 -6.58 4.98 -12.32
C VAL A 253 -5.64 5.64 -13.31
N ALA A 254 -5.98 5.66 -14.60
CA ALA A 254 -5.13 6.32 -15.59
C ALA A 254 -5.05 7.82 -15.37
N ALA A 255 -6.19 8.48 -15.08
CA ALA A 255 -6.21 9.92 -14.88
C ALA A 255 -5.42 10.34 -13.62
N SER A 256 -5.57 9.63 -12.50
CA SER A 256 -4.83 9.94 -11.27
C SER A 256 -3.32 9.70 -11.46
N SER A 257 -2.92 8.57 -12.06
CA SER A 257 -1.52 8.26 -12.32
C SER A 257 -0.88 9.26 -13.30
N ALA A 258 -1.62 9.68 -14.34
CA ALA A 258 -1.14 10.69 -15.29
C ALA A 258 -1.04 12.09 -14.65
N ALA A 259 -2.00 12.46 -13.79
CA ALA A 259 -1.95 13.74 -13.07
C ALA A 259 -0.75 13.80 -12.14
N THR A 260 -0.48 12.72 -11.39
CA THR A 260 0.73 12.59 -10.57
C THR A 260 1.98 12.65 -11.44
N GLY A 261 2.04 11.89 -12.54
CA GLY A 261 3.16 11.93 -13.48
C GLY A 261 3.43 13.33 -14.01
N ALA A 262 2.40 14.05 -14.46
CA ALA A 262 2.53 15.40 -15.00
C ALA A 262 3.12 16.40 -13.98
N ALA A 263 2.78 16.27 -12.69
CA ALA A 263 3.34 17.09 -11.62
C ALA A 263 4.86 16.93 -11.46
N HIS A 264 5.40 15.79 -11.90
CA HIS A 264 6.82 15.44 -11.81
C HIS A 264 7.53 15.30 -13.16
N GLY A 265 6.88 15.69 -14.27
CA GLY A 265 7.46 15.60 -15.62
C GLY A 265 7.55 14.18 -16.17
N LEU A 266 6.70 13.26 -15.67
CA LEU A 266 6.61 11.84 -16.06
C LEU A 266 5.28 11.57 -16.80
N GLY A 267 5.20 10.43 -17.48
CA GLY A 267 3.97 10.00 -18.15
C GLY A 267 2.88 9.55 -17.17
N ALA A 268 3.26 8.71 -16.22
CA ALA A 268 2.43 8.25 -15.12
C ALA A 268 3.32 7.97 -13.91
N ALA A 269 2.85 8.26 -12.71
CA ALA A 269 3.65 8.08 -11.49
C ALA A 269 2.83 7.73 -10.27
N GLU A 270 3.53 7.21 -9.27
CA GLU A 270 3.05 6.99 -7.90
C GLU A 270 3.98 7.69 -6.92
N GLU A 271 3.41 8.32 -5.90
CA GLU A 271 4.13 9.11 -4.89
C GLU A 271 4.27 8.35 -3.58
N PHE A 272 5.43 8.51 -2.96
CA PHE A 272 5.75 7.89 -1.68
C PHE A 272 6.50 8.85 -0.75
N ARG A 273 6.32 8.65 0.53
CA ARG A 273 7.25 9.12 1.54
C ARG A 273 8.10 7.94 1.98
N VAL A 274 9.39 7.99 1.67
CA VAL A 274 10.35 6.92 1.99
C VAL A 274 11.26 7.36 3.13
N VAL A 275 11.42 6.49 4.12
CA VAL A 275 12.33 6.70 5.26
C VAL A 275 13.35 5.58 5.27
N THR A 276 14.59 5.91 4.95
CA THR A 276 15.71 4.97 4.94
C THR A 276 16.42 4.98 6.29
N PHE A 277 16.76 3.79 6.78
CA PHE A 277 17.52 3.57 8.01
C PHE A 277 16.97 4.37 9.22
N GLY A 278 15.64 4.37 9.40
CA GLY A 278 14.98 5.07 10.49
C GLY A 278 15.18 6.59 10.52
N GLY A 279 15.48 7.20 9.36
CA GLY A 279 15.81 8.63 9.25
C GLY A 279 17.29 8.96 9.56
N LEU A 280 18.12 7.95 9.76
CA LEU A 280 19.54 8.11 10.07
C LEU A 280 20.46 7.81 8.88
N ALA A 281 19.95 7.92 7.64
CA ALA A 281 20.71 7.60 6.42
C ALA A 281 22.06 8.33 6.35
N GLY A 282 22.11 9.60 6.76
CA GLY A 282 23.36 10.35 6.83
C GLY A 282 24.42 9.74 7.76
N TYR A 283 24.01 8.94 8.76
CA TYR A 283 24.94 8.20 9.62
C TYR A 283 25.68 7.11 8.86
N LEU A 284 24.98 6.47 7.90
CA LEU A 284 25.59 5.42 7.06
C LEU A 284 26.61 5.99 6.10
N GLU A 285 26.39 7.19 5.58
CA GLU A 285 27.32 7.87 4.66
C GLU A 285 28.64 8.24 5.35
N HIS A 286 28.56 8.62 6.64
CA HIS A 286 29.74 9.06 7.39
C HIS A 286 30.46 7.95 8.15
N LEU A 287 29.73 6.95 8.66
CA LEU A 287 30.26 5.94 9.57
C LEU A 287 30.09 4.51 9.06
N GLY A 288 29.29 4.32 8.02
CA GLY A 288 29.00 3.01 7.46
C GLY A 288 30.13 2.49 6.57
N VAL A 289 30.34 1.17 6.62
CA VAL A 289 31.17 0.46 5.64
C VAL A 289 30.28 -0.51 4.87
N ARG A 290 30.18 -0.32 3.56
CA ARG A 290 29.41 -1.25 2.71
C ARG A 290 30.04 -2.62 2.75
N ARG A 291 29.22 -3.65 2.97
CA ARG A 291 29.68 -5.04 2.81
C ARG A 291 29.92 -5.31 1.33
N PRO A 292 30.95 -6.10 0.99
CA PRO A 292 31.22 -6.49 -0.38
C PRO A 292 30.11 -7.33 -1.00
#